data_336d8f7029ac59d33f402ee46d3ead31
#
_entry.id   336d8f7029ac59d33f402ee46d3ead31
#
_cell.length_a   1.000
_cell.length_b   1.000
_cell.length_c   1.000
_cell.angle_alpha   90.00
_cell.angle_beta   90.00
_cell.angle_gamma   90.00
#
_symmetry.space_group_name_H-M   'P 1'
#
loop_
_entity.id
_entity.type
_entity.pdbx_description
1 polymer ?
#
loop_
_entity_poly.entity_id
_entity_poly.type
_entity_poly.pdbx_seq_one_letter_code
_entity_poly.pdbx_strand_id
1 'polypeptide(L)'
;MFRIIYHQCRYFECMLYIPEIVTEGDSRVYPPSEDSLLLISCLDVAAGEKVLEIGCGSGIVSLHCAMAGAVVTAGDINPRAVELTRRNAELNGIKIDVIETDVYCSVSGRFDTIVFNLPYLPVDDDCELSEAWSGGEGGLGPLPELLRGAEDHGREGWRVVVVVSSLMDREMLDSLLSTYSVKILEELPLFFERLRVLQISSSDQL
;
A
#
# COMPACT_ATOMS: atom_id res chain seq x y z
N MET A 1 6.69 -0.14 23.92
CA MET A 1 7.35 -1.26 23.24
C MET A 1 6.35 -2.42 23.20
N PHE A 2 5.48 -2.43 22.17
CA PHE A 2 4.48 -3.49 22.01
C PHE A 2 5.02 -4.53 21.03
N ARG A 3 5.36 -5.69 21.57
CA ARG A 3 5.77 -6.86 20.78
C ARG A 3 4.50 -7.63 20.44
N ILE A 4 3.94 -7.40 19.25
CA ILE A 4 2.86 -8.26 18.74
C ILE A 4 3.52 -9.53 18.21
N ILE A 5 3.35 -10.63 18.96
CA ILE A 5 3.82 -11.95 18.55
C ILE A 5 2.70 -12.60 17.76
N TYR A 6 2.81 -12.63 16.44
CA TYR A 6 1.94 -13.44 15.59
C TYR A 6 2.38 -14.90 15.67
N HIS A 7 1.69 -15.69 16.49
CA HIS A 7 1.73 -17.15 16.42
C HIS A 7 0.51 -17.62 15.62
N GLN A 8 0.78 -18.36 14.55
CA GLN A 8 -0.12 -19.14 13.67
C GLN A 8 -0.58 -18.44 12.37
N CYS A 9 0.30 -18.36 11.40
CA CYS A 9 -0.07 -18.43 9.99
C CYS A 9 0.66 -19.61 9.35
N ARG A 10 -0.10 -20.64 8.96
CA ARG A 10 0.42 -21.96 8.53
C ARG A 10 0.69 -22.11 7.03
N TYR A 11 0.71 -21.02 6.25
CA TYR A 11 0.91 -21.06 4.79
C TYR A 11 1.71 -19.85 4.31
N PHE A 12 3.02 -19.79 4.59
CA PHE A 12 3.84 -18.68 4.10
C PHE A 12 5.17 -19.15 3.53
N GLU A 13 5.19 -19.36 2.20
CA GLU A 13 6.41 -19.27 1.40
C GLU A 13 6.55 -17.88 0.72
N CYS A 14 5.62 -16.96 0.91
CA CYS A 14 5.66 -15.57 0.45
C CYS A 14 5.69 -14.64 1.65
N MET A 15 6.87 -14.35 2.22
CA MET A 15 6.95 -13.41 3.34
C MET A 15 8.06 -12.42 3.15
N LEU A 16 7.66 -11.19 2.83
CA LEU A 16 8.53 -10.02 2.87
C LEU A 16 8.74 -9.45 4.27
N TYR A 17 8.03 -9.93 5.30
CA TYR A 17 8.19 -9.37 6.64
C TYR A 17 9.59 -9.62 7.21
N ILE A 18 10.33 -8.54 7.40
CA ILE A 18 11.71 -8.55 7.91
C ILE A 18 11.69 -7.89 9.29
N PRO A 19 11.83 -8.67 10.38
CA PRO A 19 11.68 -8.16 11.75
C PRO A 19 12.79 -7.19 12.18
N GLU A 20 13.87 -7.12 11.43
CA GLU A 20 14.99 -6.21 11.65
C GLU A 20 14.70 -4.78 11.20
N ILE A 21 13.69 -4.54 10.37
CA ILE A 21 13.30 -3.20 9.98
C ILE A 21 12.67 -2.46 11.16
N VAL A 22 13.28 -1.35 11.50
CA VAL A 22 12.84 -0.47 12.59
C VAL A 22 12.25 0.80 12.00
N THR A 23 11.07 1.21 12.45
CA THR A 23 10.47 2.48 12.07
C THR A 23 10.24 3.38 13.28
N GLU A 24 10.59 4.66 13.14
CA GLU A 24 10.10 5.72 14.02
C GLU A 24 8.65 6.06 13.63
N GLY A 25 7.93 6.70 14.54
CA GLY A 25 6.59 7.23 14.30
C GLY A 25 6.54 8.76 14.35
N ASP A 26 5.52 9.33 13.75
CA ASP A 26 5.13 10.74 13.91
C ASP A 26 3.63 10.78 14.23
N SER A 27 3.20 11.60 15.19
CA SER A 27 1.79 11.69 15.62
C SER A 27 0.82 12.18 14.53
N ARG A 28 1.35 12.69 13.42
CA ARG A 28 0.61 13.19 12.26
C ARG A 28 0.75 12.30 11.03
N VAL A 29 1.26 11.09 11.22
CA VAL A 29 1.37 10.06 10.20
C VAL A 29 0.72 8.79 10.73
N TYR A 30 -0.08 8.13 9.90
CA TYR A 30 -0.70 6.86 10.28
C TYR A 30 0.36 5.82 10.66
N PRO A 31 0.29 5.23 11.86
CA PRO A 31 1.27 4.24 12.27
C PRO A 31 1.03 2.90 11.51
N PRO A 32 2.08 2.09 11.29
CA PRO A 32 1.89 0.74 10.78
C PRO A 32 0.91 -0.06 11.65
N SER A 33 -0.05 -0.72 11.00
CA SER A 33 -1.10 -1.48 11.65
C SER A 33 -1.27 -2.85 10.98
N GLU A 34 -2.33 -3.59 11.32
CA GLU A 34 -2.62 -4.91 10.78
C GLU A 34 -2.73 -4.91 9.26
N ASP A 35 -3.28 -3.87 8.67
CA ASP A 35 -3.40 -3.66 7.22
C ASP A 35 -2.04 -3.59 6.52
N SER A 36 -1.11 -2.80 7.09
CA SER A 36 0.26 -2.68 6.57
C SER A 36 1.01 -4.00 6.63
N LEU A 37 0.87 -4.75 7.71
CA LEU A 37 1.49 -6.06 7.88
C LEU A 37 0.87 -7.11 6.96
N LEU A 38 -0.46 -7.08 6.79
CA LEU A 38 -1.17 -7.94 5.85
C LEU A 38 -0.69 -7.68 4.42
N LEU A 39 -0.59 -6.41 4.02
CA LEU A 39 -0.11 -6.01 2.71
C LEU A 39 1.32 -6.53 2.46
N ILE A 40 2.26 -6.29 3.39
CA ILE A 40 3.63 -6.78 3.31
C ILE A 40 3.67 -8.30 3.14
N SER A 41 2.84 -9.05 3.88
CA SER A 41 2.81 -10.51 3.82
C SER A 41 2.35 -11.06 2.46
N CYS A 42 1.61 -10.24 1.69
CA CYS A 42 1.09 -10.61 0.38
C CYS A 42 1.96 -10.15 -0.79
N LEU A 43 2.95 -9.29 -0.54
CA LEU A 43 3.82 -8.79 -1.58
C LEU A 43 4.88 -9.84 -1.96
N ASP A 44 4.90 -10.18 -3.24
CA ASP A 44 5.92 -11.00 -3.87
C ASP A 44 6.64 -10.13 -4.90
N VAL A 45 7.77 -9.54 -4.52
CA VAL A 45 8.57 -8.65 -5.35
C VAL A 45 9.94 -9.25 -5.64
N ALA A 46 10.35 -9.16 -6.89
CA ALA A 46 11.64 -9.69 -7.34
C ALA A 46 12.77 -8.65 -7.20
N ALA A 47 14.00 -9.12 -7.09
CA ALA A 47 15.17 -8.25 -7.12
C ALA A 47 15.23 -7.49 -8.46
N GLY A 48 15.37 -6.16 -8.38
CA GLY A 48 15.38 -5.26 -9.53
C GLY A 48 14.01 -4.87 -10.06
N GLU A 49 12.91 -5.42 -9.50
CA GLU A 49 11.55 -5.01 -9.81
C GLU A 49 11.34 -3.54 -9.40
N LYS A 50 10.71 -2.76 -10.26
CA LYS A 50 10.38 -1.36 -9.95
C LYS A 50 9.05 -1.29 -9.22
N VAL A 51 9.10 -0.84 -7.99
CA VAL A 51 7.94 -0.70 -7.12
C VAL A 51 7.66 0.78 -6.84
N LEU A 52 6.39 1.18 -7.00
CA LEU A 52 5.86 2.45 -6.55
C LEU A 52 4.92 2.19 -5.37
N GLU A 53 5.20 2.76 -4.22
CA GLU A 53 4.23 2.85 -3.13
C GLU A 53 3.61 4.25 -3.11
N ILE A 54 2.29 4.34 -3.15
CA ILE A 54 1.51 5.55 -2.92
C ILE A 54 0.99 5.53 -1.48
N GLY A 55 1.00 6.68 -0.78
CA GLY A 55 0.62 6.75 0.63
C GLY A 55 1.61 6.01 1.54
N CYS A 56 2.90 6.30 1.40
CA CYS A 56 3.96 5.51 2.05
C CYS A 56 3.98 5.64 3.59
N GLY A 57 3.38 6.68 4.17
CA GLY A 57 3.28 6.85 5.62
C GLY A 57 4.62 6.79 6.34
N SER A 58 4.84 5.74 7.11
CA SER A 58 6.13 5.47 7.79
C SER A 58 7.19 4.87 6.87
N GLY A 59 6.83 4.46 5.65
CA GLY A 59 7.69 3.79 4.69
C GLY A 59 7.85 2.28 4.93
N ILE A 60 7.13 1.68 5.88
CA ILE A 60 7.35 0.28 6.26
C ILE A 60 7.21 -0.69 5.09
N VAL A 61 6.24 -0.49 4.19
CA VAL A 61 6.05 -1.34 3.01
C VAL A 61 7.18 -1.14 2.01
N SER A 62 7.53 0.12 1.70
CA SER A 62 8.67 0.49 0.84
C SER A 62 9.99 -0.12 1.31
N LEU A 63 10.25 -0.06 2.62
CA LEU A 63 11.47 -0.61 3.21
C LEU A 63 11.56 -2.13 3.05
N HIS A 64 10.44 -2.84 3.23
CA HIS A 64 10.38 -4.29 3.01
C HIS A 64 10.61 -4.64 1.53
N CYS A 65 9.98 -3.93 0.60
CA CYS A 65 10.22 -4.13 -0.83
C CYS A 65 11.68 -3.89 -1.21
N ALA A 66 12.30 -2.81 -0.70
CA ALA A 66 13.69 -2.50 -0.97
C ALA A 66 14.66 -3.54 -0.39
N MET A 67 14.37 -4.07 0.81
CA MET A 67 15.16 -5.16 1.41
C MET A 67 15.04 -6.47 0.63
N ALA A 68 13.92 -6.71 -0.07
CA ALA A 68 13.78 -7.82 -1.01
C ALA A 68 14.56 -7.59 -2.33
N GLY A 69 15.16 -6.42 -2.50
CA GLY A 69 15.98 -6.07 -3.66
C GLY A 69 15.25 -5.28 -4.74
N ALA A 70 14.02 -4.84 -4.51
CA ALA A 70 13.29 -3.99 -5.43
C ALA A 70 13.90 -2.57 -5.53
N VAL A 71 13.67 -1.91 -6.67
CA VAL A 71 13.97 -0.49 -6.88
C VAL A 71 12.71 0.30 -6.55
N VAL A 72 12.70 0.96 -5.38
CA VAL A 72 11.49 1.53 -4.80
C VAL A 72 11.46 3.05 -4.95
N THR A 73 10.29 3.54 -5.37
CA THR A 73 9.86 4.93 -5.24
C THR A 73 8.69 4.96 -4.26
N ALA A 74 8.80 5.75 -3.18
CA ALA A 74 7.78 5.94 -2.17
C ALA A 74 7.19 7.34 -2.29
N GLY A 75 5.88 7.47 -2.40
CA GLY A 75 5.18 8.75 -2.52
C GLY A 75 4.13 8.93 -1.44
N ASP A 76 3.94 10.18 -0.99
CA ASP A 76 2.87 10.55 -0.08
C ASP A 76 2.45 12.00 -0.33
N ILE A 77 1.18 12.31 -0.11
CA ILE A 77 0.66 13.68 -0.17
C ILE A 77 1.04 14.46 1.10
N ASN A 78 1.22 13.76 2.22
CA ASN A 78 1.61 14.36 3.49
C ASN A 78 3.13 14.57 3.55
N PRO A 79 3.64 15.82 3.56
CA PRO A 79 5.10 16.08 3.62
C PRO A 79 5.76 15.50 4.88
N ARG A 80 5.00 15.25 5.95
CA ARG A 80 5.55 14.61 7.15
C ARG A 80 5.74 13.12 6.97
N ALA A 81 4.88 12.46 6.22
CA ALA A 81 5.07 11.05 5.85
C ALA A 81 6.31 10.92 4.95
N VAL A 82 6.49 11.82 4.00
CA VAL A 82 7.69 11.89 3.14
C VAL A 82 8.96 12.02 3.98
N GLU A 83 8.99 12.94 4.94
CA GLU A 83 10.13 13.13 5.83
C GLU A 83 10.36 11.94 6.77
N LEU A 84 9.29 11.36 7.31
CA LEU A 84 9.35 10.18 8.17
C LEU A 84 9.90 8.97 7.41
N THR A 85 9.42 8.74 6.19
CA THR A 85 9.90 7.65 5.31
C THR A 85 11.39 7.81 5.01
N ARG A 86 11.87 9.02 4.71
CA ARG A 86 13.32 9.28 4.51
C ARG A 86 14.13 8.93 5.74
N ARG A 87 13.70 9.40 6.92
CA ARG A 87 14.39 9.09 8.19
C ARG A 87 14.41 7.58 8.47
N ASN A 88 13.30 6.90 8.26
CA ASN A 88 13.22 5.46 8.46
C ASN A 88 14.09 4.70 7.46
N ALA A 89 14.22 5.17 6.22
CA ALA A 89 15.14 4.60 5.25
C ALA A 89 16.62 4.78 5.68
N GLU A 90 17.00 5.97 6.14
CA GLU A 90 18.33 6.25 6.69
C GLU A 90 18.63 5.40 7.94
N LEU A 91 17.66 5.29 8.87
CA LEU A 91 17.80 4.50 10.10
C LEU A 91 18.13 3.03 9.80
N ASN A 92 17.56 2.48 8.73
CA ASN A 92 17.79 1.09 8.32
C ASN A 92 18.93 0.93 7.29
N GLY A 93 19.56 2.02 6.86
CA GLY A 93 20.59 1.99 5.81
C GLY A 93 20.07 1.56 4.45
N ILE A 94 18.76 1.75 4.20
CA ILE A 94 18.05 1.35 2.98
C ILE A 94 17.99 2.56 2.04
N LYS A 95 18.25 2.33 0.75
CA LYS A 95 18.17 3.38 -0.26
C LYS A 95 16.89 3.23 -1.09
N ILE A 96 16.02 4.24 -1.00
CA ILE A 96 14.78 4.37 -1.78
C ILE A 96 14.63 5.84 -2.26
N ASP A 97 13.88 6.05 -3.33
CA ASP A 97 13.48 7.40 -3.74
C ASP A 97 12.19 7.77 -3.00
N VAL A 98 12.14 8.98 -2.38
CA VAL A 98 10.98 9.43 -1.63
C VAL A 98 10.53 10.79 -2.16
N ILE A 99 9.27 10.87 -2.60
CA ILE A 99 8.70 12.06 -3.25
C ILE A 99 7.39 12.51 -2.57
N GLU A 100 7.12 13.81 -2.59
CA GLU A 100 5.81 14.36 -2.26
C GLU A 100 4.94 14.32 -3.52
N THR A 101 3.80 13.66 -3.46
CA THR A 101 2.90 13.48 -4.61
C THR A 101 1.47 13.21 -4.16
N ASP A 102 0.53 13.80 -4.89
CA ASP A 102 -0.88 13.38 -4.87
C ASP A 102 -1.04 12.32 -5.96
N VAL A 103 -1.26 11.10 -5.52
CA VAL A 103 -1.26 9.86 -6.34
C VAL A 103 -0.09 9.86 -7.34
N TYR A 104 -0.29 10.28 -8.59
CA TYR A 104 0.73 10.26 -9.65
C TYR A 104 1.27 11.64 -10.04
N CYS A 105 0.80 12.74 -9.43
CA CYS A 105 1.09 14.09 -9.91
C CYS A 105 2.58 14.43 -10.05
N SER A 106 3.43 13.89 -9.17
CA SER A 106 4.89 14.08 -9.21
C SER A 106 5.65 12.81 -9.60
N VAL A 107 4.94 11.74 -9.93
CA VAL A 107 5.55 10.44 -10.25
C VAL A 107 6.12 10.47 -11.66
N SER A 108 7.36 10.03 -11.81
CA SER A 108 8.02 9.84 -13.11
C SER A 108 8.46 8.40 -13.31
N GLY A 109 8.37 7.93 -14.57
CA GLY A 109 8.78 6.59 -14.93
C GLY A 109 7.63 5.59 -14.94
N ARG A 110 8.00 4.30 -15.06
CA ARG A 110 7.06 3.18 -15.12
C ARG A 110 7.47 2.08 -14.17
N PHE A 111 6.48 1.40 -13.58
CA PHE A 111 6.64 0.46 -12.49
C PHE A 111 6.05 -0.91 -12.84
N ASP A 112 6.64 -1.95 -12.31
CA ASP A 112 6.16 -3.32 -12.44
C ASP A 112 5.05 -3.59 -11.42
N THR A 113 5.21 -3.04 -10.21
CA THR A 113 4.22 -3.14 -9.11
C THR A 113 3.94 -1.76 -8.54
N ILE A 114 2.66 -1.45 -8.37
CA ILE A 114 2.16 -0.26 -7.68
C ILE A 114 1.43 -0.74 -6.42
N VAL A 115 1.78 -0.20 -5.26
CA VAL A 115 1.25 -0.62 -3.97
C VAL A 115 0.57 0.56 -3.30
N PHE A 116 -0.59 0.33 -2.71
CA PHE A 116 -1.26 1.33 -1.90
C PHE A 116 -2.04 0.70 -0.74
N ASN A 117 -1.68 1.05 0.47
CA ASN A 117 -2.54 0.84 1.63
C ASN A 117 -3.54 2.00 1.70
N LEU A 118 -4.66 1.87 1.00
CA LEU A 118 -5.65 2.93 0.78
C LEU A 118 -6.28 3.44 2.07
N PRO A 119 -6.64 4.75 2.16
CA PRO A 119 -7.65 5.19 3.09
C PRO A 119 -9.02 4.62 2.64
N TYR A 120 -9.60 3.71 3.43
CA TYR A 120 -10.78 2.93 3.04
C TYR A 120 -12.00 3.12 3.96
N LEU A 121 -11.87 3.87 5.05
CA LEU A 121 -13.01 4.09 5.94
C LEU A 121 -13.99 5.09 5.31
N PRO A 122 -15.29 4.76 5.21
CA PRO A 122 -16.31 5.64 4.67
C PRO A 122 -16.76 6.66 5.74
N VAL A 123 -15.84 7.49 6.19
CA VAL A 123 -16.08 8.52 7.21
C VAL A 123 -15.59 9.87 6.69
N ASP A 124 -16.41 10.90 6.93
CA ASP A 124 -16.02 12.30 6.80
C ASP A 124 -15.68 12.82 8.21
N ASP A 125 -14.44 12.67 8.62
CA ASP A 125 -13.95 13.19 9.88
C ASP A 125 -13.08 14.42 9.64
N ASP A 126 -13.43 15.54 10.30
CA ASP A 126 -12.66 16.81 10.25
C ASP A 126 -11.43 16.80 11.19
N CYS A 127 -10.79 15.64 11.41
CA CYS A 127 -9.59 15.58 12.24
C CYS A 127 -8.29 15.63 11.43
N GLU A 128 -7.19 16.05 12.08
CA GLU A 128 -5.89 16.27 11.44
C GLU A 128 -5.30 15.04 10.69
N LEU A 129 -5.84 13.85 10.93
CA LEU A 129 -5.39 12.60 10.29
C LEU A 129 -6.46 11.98 9.38
N SER A 130 -7.60 12.65 9.16
CA SER A 130 -8.70 12.09 8.38
C SER A 130 -8.28 11.63 6.97
N GLU A 131 -7.39 12.36 6.33
CA GLU A 131 -6.85 12.01 5.01
C GLU A 131 -6.13 10.65 4.97
N ALA A 132 -5.64 10.17 6.11
CA ALA A 132 -4.92 8.90 6.19
C ALA A 132 -5.83 7.67 6.26
N TRP A 133 -7.11 7.83 6.61
CA TRP A 133 -8.07 6.71 6.71
C TRP A 133 -9.42 6.97 6.05
N SER A 134 -9.79 8.24 5.78
CA SER A 134 -11.05 8.58 5.13
C SER A 134 -11.00 8.26 3.65
N GLY A 135 -11.80 7.31 3.22
CA GLY A 135 -12.01 6.99 1.81
C GLY A 135 -13.14 7.80 1.17
N GLY A 136 -13.68 8.81 1.87
CA GLY A 136 -14.81 9.61 1.38
C GLY A 136 -16.08 8.80 1.16
N GLU A 137 -16.95 9.27 0.28
CA GLU A 137 -18.21 8.59 -0.06
C GLU A 137 -17.94 7.19 -0.62
N GLY A 138 -18.51 6.16 0.02
CA GLY A 138 -18.33 4.76 -0.37
C GLY A 138 -16.96 4.15 0.00
N GLY A 139 -16.04 4.91 0.62
CA GLY A 139 -14.75 4.38 1.06
C GLY A 139 -13.76 4.06 -0.05
N LEU A 140 -14.03 4.45 -1.30
CA LEU A 140 -13.14 4.13 -2.44
C LEU A 140 -11.89 5.01 -2.49
N GLY A 141 -11.93 6.20 -1.87
CA GLY A 141 -10.82 7.14 -1.81
C GLY A 141 -10.16 7.36 -3.18
N PRO A 142 -8.83 7.31 -3.25
CA PRO A 142 -8.08 7.52 -4.49
C PRO A 142 -8.01 6.27 -5.39
N LEU A 143 -8.66 5.15 -5.06
CA LEU A 143 -8.59 3.90 -5.84
C LEU A 143 -8.95 4.07 -7.32
N PRO A 144 -10.01 4.83 -7.71
CA PRO A 144 -10.33 5.03 -9.11
C PRO A 144 -9.22 5.76 -9.88
N GLU A 145 -8.56 6.73 -9.24
CA GLU A 145 -7.43 7.46 -9.84
C GLU A 145 -6.19 6.58 -9.92
N LEU A 146 -5.93 5.80 -8.87
CA LEU A 146 -4.83 4.84 -8.83
C LEU A 146 -4.91 3.85 -10.01
N LEU A 147 -6.07 3.24 -10.23
CA LEU A 147 -6.25 2.27 -11.31
C LEU A 147 -6.15 2.90 -12.70
N ARG A 148 -6.74 4.09 -12.89
CA ARG A 148 -6.64 4.80 -14.16
C ARG A 148 -5.19 5.19 -14.49
N GLY A 149 -4.45 5.71 -13.50
CA GLY A 149 -3.05 6.09 -13.70
C GLY A 149 -2.10 4.91 -13.81
N ALA A 150 -2.49 3.73 -13.32
CA ALA A 150 -1.68 2.52 -13.45
C ALA A 150 -1.44 2.11 -14.92
N GLU A 151 -2.35 2.44 -15.84
CA GLU A 151 -2.17 2.19 -17.29
C GLU A 151 -1.03 3.03 -17.87
N ASP A 152 -0.90 4.29 -17.42
CA ASP A 152 0.13 5.22 -17.89
C ASP A 152 1.48 5.01 -17.20
N HIS A 153 1.47 4.65 -15.91
CA HIS A 153 2.65 4.45 -15.08
C HIS A 153 3.06 2.99 -14.91
N GLY A 154 2.31 2.05 -15.44
CA GLY A 154 2.63 0.64 -15.45
C GLY A 154 3.57 0.24 -16.59
N ARG A 155 4.42 -0.75 -16.36
CA ARG A 155 5.17 -1.47 -17.39
C ARG A 155 4.28 -2.57 -17.97
N GLU A 156 4.74 -3.21 -19.03
CA GLU A 156 4.07 -4.42 -19.55
C GLU A 156 3.97 -5.47 -18.43
N GLY A 157 2.78 -5.99 -18.17
CA GLY A 157 2.55 -6.94 -17.07
C GLY A 157 2.42 -6.29 -15.69
N TRP A 158 2.17 -4.98 -15.61
CA TRP A 158 1.99 -4.28 -14.33
C TRP A 158 0.90 -4.88 -13.46
N ARG A 159 1.06 -4.72 -12.16
CA ARG A 159 0.04 -5.04 -11.16
C ARG A 159 -0.08 -3.92 -10.13
N VAL A 160 -1.30 -3.74 -9.65
CA VAL A 160 -1.61 -2.91 -8.47
C VAL A 160 -1.94 -3.85 -7.32
N VAL A 161 -1.35 -3.62 -6.16
CA VAL A 161 -1.64 -4.38 -4.94
C VAL A 161 -2.17 -3.43 -3.88
N VAL A 162 -3.41 -3.65 -3.43
CA VAL A 162 -4.11 -2.75 -2.51
C VAL A 162 -4.80 -3.51 -1.39
N VAL A 163 -4.96 -2.84 -0.24
CA VAL A 163 -5.85 -3.28 0.83
C VAL A 163 -7.22 -2.66 0.62
N VAL A 164 -8.27 -3.48 0.72
CA VAL A 164 -9.68 -3.05 0.72
C VAL A 164 -10.39 -3.61 1.94
N SER A 165 -11.41 -2.89 2.43
CA SER A 165 -12.20 -3.30 3.58
C SER A 165 -13.64 -3.68 3.20
N SER A 166 -14.25 -4.55 3.98
CA SER A 166 -15.67 -4.86 3.89
C SER A 166 -16.59 -3.68 4.27
N LEU A 167 -16.02 -2.58 4.78
CA LEU A 167 -16.73 -1.34 5.09
C LEU A 167 -16.91 -0.45 3.86
N MET A 168 -16.13 -0.67 2.79
CA MET A 168 -16.29 0.03 1.51
C MET A 168 -17.62 -0.34 0.84
N ASP A 169 -18.17 0.59 0.05
CA ASP A 169 -19.37 0.31 -0.76
C ASP A 169 -19.06 -0.78 -1.78
N ARG A 170 -19.70 -1.92 -1.59
CA ARG A 170 -19.45 -3.10 -2.40
C ARG A 170 -19.87 -2.93 -3.86
N GLU A 171 -21.01 -2.27 -4.12
CA GLU A 171 -21.51 -2.11 -5.49
C GLU A 171 -20.60 -1.17 -6.28
N MET A 172 -20.14 -0.10 -5.65
CA MET A 172 -19.18 0.84 -6.25
C MET A 172 -17.84 0.15 -6.51
N LEU A 173 -17.33 -0.63 -5.56
CA LEU A 173 -16.07 -1.37 -5.71
C LEU A 173 -16.17 -2.42 -6.81
N ASP A 174 -17.22 -3.27 -6.80
CA ASP A 174 -17.44 -4.30 -7.82
C ASP A 174 -17.59 -3.67 -9.22
N SER A 175 -18.28 -2.53 -9.33
CA SER A 175 -18.41 -1.78 -10.59
C SER A 175 -17.06 -1.25 -11.09
N LEU A 176 -16.27 -0.64 -10.22
CA LEU A 176 -14.93 -0.12 -10.56
C LEU A 176 -14.01 -1.24 -11.05
N LEU A 177 -14.02 -2.39 -10.36
CA LEU A 177 -13.13 -3.51 -10.64
C LEU A 177 -13.58 -4.37 -11.83
N SER A 178 -14.80 -4.18 -12.35
CA SER A 178 -15.40 -5.02 -13.41
C SER A 178 -14.60 -5.08 -14.71
N THR A 179 -13.76 -4.09 -14.99
CA THR A 179 -12.93 -4.00 -16.21
C THR A 179 -11.50 -4.49 -16.01
N TYR A 180 -11.15 -4.95 -14.81
CA TYR A 180 -9.81 -5.42 -14.46
C TYR A 180 -9.82 -6.92 -14.15
N SER A 181 -8.65 -7.54 -14.26
CA SER A 181 -8.42 -8.87 -13.68
C SER A 181 -8.07 -8.70 -12.20
N VAL A 182 -8.84 -9.36 -11.32
CA VAL A 182 -8.69 -9.23 -9.86
C VAL A 182 -8.44 -10.58 -9.23
N LYS A 183 -7.38 -10.66 -8.42
CA LYS A 183 -7.05 -11.81 -7.59
C LYS A 183 -7.03 -11.39 -6.13
N ILE A 184 -7.78 -12.09 -5.28
CA ILE A 184 -7.67 -11.96 -3.82
C ILE A 184 -6.42 -12.74 -3.39
N LEU A 185 -5.44 -12.04 -2.81
CA LEU A 185 -4.21 -12.66 -2.31
C LEU A 185 -4.41 -13.21 -0.90
N GLU A 186 -5.07 -12.46 -0.03
CA GLU A 186 -5.31 -12.84 1.36
C GLU A 186 -6.55 -12.13 1.91
N GLU A 187 -7.14 -12.69 2.97
CA GLU A 187 -8.27 -12.13 3.68
C GLU A 187 -8.04 -12.24 5.19
N LEU A 188 -8.14 -11.12 5.90
CA LEU A 188 -8.00 -11.04 7.36
C LEU A 188 -9.34 -10.61 7.98
N PRO A 189 -10.05 -11.50 8.69
CA PRO A 189 -11.21 -11.10 9.47
C PRO A 189 -10.77 -10.39 10.75
N LEU A 190 -11.27 -9.16 10.94
CA LEU A 190 -11.14 -8.38 12.15
C LEU A 190 -12.50 -8.34 12.87
N PHE A 191 -12.55 -7.73 14.07
CA PHE A 191 -13.77 -7.77 14.89
C PHE A 191 -14.97 -7.07 14.23
N PHE A 192 -14.74 -5.94 13.55
CA PHE A 192 -15.82 -5.14 12.93
C PHE A 192 -15.75 -5.12 11.40
N GLU A 193 -14.66 -5.62 10.80
CA GLU A 193 -14.43 -5.56 9.37
C GLU A 193 -13.65 -6.79 8.89
N ARG A 194 -13.53 -6.87 7.58
CA ARG A 194 -12.71 -7.86 6.90
C ARG A 194 -11.82 -7.13 5.90
N LEU A 195 -10.53 -7.25 6.08
CA LEU A 195 -9.55 -6.72 5.14
C LEU A 195 -9.25 -7.77 4.07
N ARG A 196 -9.03 -7.31 2.84
CA ARG A 196 -8.57 -8.13 1.72
C ARG A 196 -7.42 -7.44 1.03
N VAL A 197 -6.42 -8.21 0.67
CA VAL A 197 -5.39 -7.74 -0.25
C VAL A 197 -5.78 -8.20 -1.65
N LEU A 198 -5.93 -7.23 -2.55
CA LEU A 198 -6.25 -7.48 -3.95
C LEU A 198 -5.02 -7.22 -4.82
N GLN A 199 -4.75 -8.13 -5.74
CA GLN A 199 -3.90 -7.87 -6.90
C GLN A 199 -4.79 -7.59 -8.10
N ILE A 200 -4.57 -6.45 -8.74
CA ILE A 200 -5.37 -5.95 -9.86
C ILE A 200 -4.42 -5.75 -11.05
N SER A 201 -4.83 -6.16 -12.22
CA SER A 201 -4.08 -5.99 -13.47
C SER A 201 -5.03 -5.73 -14.64
N SER A 202 -4.51 -5.32 -15.79
CA SER A 202 -5.31 -5.18 -17.01
C SER A 202 -5.94 -6.51 -17.41
N SER A 203 -7.18 -6.47 -17.90
CA SER A 203 -7.89 -7.65 -18.41
C SER A 203 -7.26 -8.23 -19.69
N ASP A 204 -6.44 -7.44 -20.40
CA ASP A 204 -5.79 -7.87 -21.64
C ASP A 204 -4.54 -8.71 -21.44
N GLN A 205 -4.21 -9.07 -20.18
CA GLN A 205 -3.01 -9.83 -19.81
C GLN A 205 -3.28 -11.32 -19.53
N LEU A 206 -4.43 -11.85 -19.95
CA LEU A 206 -4.80 -13.28 -19.83
C LEU A 206 -4.51 -14.04 -21.12
#